data_a1dd403d8bd0d7c617f0a68f0a2d0672
#
_entry.id   a1dd403d8bd0d7c617f0a68f0a2d0672
#
_cell.length_a   1.000
_cell.length_b   1.000
_cell.length_c   1.000
_cell.angle_alpha   90.00
_cell.angle_beta   90.00
_cell.angle_gamma   90.00
#
_symmetry.space_group_name_H-M   'P 1'
#
loop_
_entity.id
_entity.type
_entity.pdbx_description
1 polymer ?
#
loop_
_entity_poly.entity_id
_entity_poly.type
_entity_poly.pdbx_seq_one_letter_code
_entity_poly.pdbx_strand_id
1 'polypeptide(L)'
;SDPPLYRKLWVAIVTDTVGNPVAGATVIFTLRSGRFMKGQYILPPPPPFLPQAWLQSPTVLCPNEDLNSNGILDPGEDINGNGLLDSLGHSTVNTTGISDASGVAQGTIVYPKDAATWSELTLVASSGGGTPATATFFLDGLATDYSDLSVAPPGAISPFGAGGSCAN
;
A
#
# COMPACT_ATOMS: atom_id res chain seq x y z
N SER A 1 2.11 23.28 5.81
CA SER A 1 2.28 21.90 6.33
C SER A 1 2.21 20.95 5.16
N ASP A 2 3.22 20.14 5.01
CA ASP A 2 3.28 19.09 4.00
C ASP A 2 2.04 18.18 4.15
N PRO A 3 1.30 17.89 3.08
CA PRO A 3 0.20 16.97 3.19
C PRO A 3 0.73 15.64 3.75
N PRO A 4 -0.01 14.97 4.63
CA PRO A 4 0.44 13.74 5.27
C PRO A 4 0.43 12.55 4.29
N LEU A 5 1.09 12.73 3.15
CA LEU A 5 1.10 11.79 2.04
C LEU A 5 2.53 11.34 1.73
N TYR A 6 2.70 10.06 1.44
CA TYR A 6 3.87 9.50 0.77
C TYR A 6 3.62 9.37 -0.73
N ARG A 7 4.74 9.38 -1.48
CA ARG A 7 4.77 9.11 -2.91
C ARG A 7 5.80 8.02 -3.18
N LYS A 8 5.40 6.94 -3.85
CA LYS A 8 6.28 5.83 -4.20
C LYS A 8 6.28 5.63 -5.70
N LEU A 9 7.46 5.74 -6.30
CA LEU A 9 7.65 5.48 -7.71
C LEU A 9 7.76 3.97 -7.95
N TRP A 10 7.05 3.50 -8.95
CA TRP A 10 7.13 2.15 -9.50
C TRP A 10 7.49 2.20 -10.97
N VAL A 11 8.15 1.16 -11.45
CA VAL A 11 8.47 1.00 -12.85
C VAL A 11 7.93 -0.32 -13.37
N ALA A 12 7.38 -0.30 -14.56
CA ALA A 12 7.04 -1.49 -15.34
C ALA A 12 7.94 -1.54 -16.57
N ILE A 13 8.46 -2.73 -16.90
CA ILE A 13 9.28 -2.93 -18.09
C ILE A 13 8.42 -3.64 -19.13
N VAL A 14 8.30 -3.03 -20.31
CA VAL A 14 7.57 -3.58 -21.45
C VAL A 14 8.56 -4.19 -22.42
N THR A 15 8.40 -5.48 -22.67
CA THR A 15 9.23 -6.22 -23.63
C THR A 15 8.36 -6.91 -24.69
N ASP A 16 8.94 -7.16 -25.84
CA ASP A 16 8.35 -8.03 -26.84
C ASP A 16 8.47 -9.54 -26.44
N THR A 17 7.99 -10.43 -27.28
CA THR A 17 7.99 -11.88 -27.02
C THR A 17 9.38 -12.52 -26.98
N VAL A 18 10.42 -11.79 -27.43
CA VAL A 18 11.82 -12.26 -27.41
C VAL A 18 12.67 -11.49 -26.40
N GLY A 19 12.04 -10.61 -25.59
CA GLY A 19 12.67 -9.92 -24.48
C GLY A 19 13.28 -8.55 -24.81
N ASN A 20 13.08 -8.02 -26.02
CA ASN A 20 13.56 -6.68 -26.34
C ASN A 20 12.65 -5.60 -25.75
N PRO A 21 13.22 -4.46 -25.34
CA PRO A 21 12.41 -3.34 -24.83
C PRO A 21 11.51 -2.75 -25.92
N VAL A 22 10.26 -2.44 -25.55
CA VAL A 22 9.29 -1.79 -26.43
C VAL A 22 9.08 -0.37 -25.99
N ALA A 23 9.46 0.59 -26.85
CA ALA A 23 9.26 2.01 -26.62
C ALA A 23 7.86 2.46 -27.07
N GLY A 24 7.30 3.48 -26.41
CA GLY A 24 6.03 4.11 -26.78
C GLY A 24 4.79 3.29 -26.44
N ALA A 25 4.92 2.17 -25.72
CA ALA A 25 3.80 1.39 -25.28
C ALA A 25 3.07 2.09 -24.13
N THR A 26 1.74 2.18 -24.22
CA THR A 26 0.91 2.66 -23.11
C THR A 26 0.76 1.56 -22.07
N VAL A 27 1.15 1.87 -20.83
CA VAL A 27 0.96 1.00 -19.66
C VAL A 27 -0.15 1.57 -18.79
N ILE A 28 -1.13 0.75 -18.47
CA ILE A 28 -2.21 1.08 -17.53
C ILE A 28 -1.82 0.53 -16.17
N PHE A 29 -1.79 1.41 -15.16
CA PHE A 29 -1.58 1.05 -13.77
C PHE A 29 -2.91 1.03 -13.03
N THR A 30 -3.17 -0.05 -12.29
CA THR A 30 -4.34 -0.19 -11.42
C THR A 30 -3.90 -0.62 -10.03
N LEU A 31 -4.52 -0.06 -8.99
CA LEU A 31 -4.35 -0.49 -7.62
C LEU A 31 -5.57 -1.28 -7.17
N ARG A 32 -5.29 -2.34 -6.40
CA ARG A 32 -6.30 -3.08 -5.65
C ARG A 32 -5.89 -3.10 -4.19
N SER A 33 -6.84 -2.84 -3.31
CA SER A 33 -6.65 -3.01 -1.88
C SER A 33 -6.47 -4.49 -1.56
N GLY A 34 -5.55 -4.76 -0.66
CA GLY A 34 -5.26 -6.10 -0.15
C GLY A 34 -5.65 -6.21 1.33
N ARG A 35 -4.92 -7.03 2.05
CA ARG A 35 -5.09 -7.22 3.50
C ARG A 35 -4.68 -5.95 4.24
N PHE A 36 -5.13 -5.84 5.49
CA PHE A 36 -4.74 -4.76 6.38
C PHE A 36 -4.36 -5.30 7.76
N MET A 37 -3.52 -4.57 8.46
CA MET A 37 -3.12 -4.90 9.83
C MET A 37 -3.76 -3.94 10.83
N LYS A 38 -4.29 -4.48 11.92
CA LYS A 38 -4.65 -3.73 13.12
C LYS A 38 -3.48 -3.79 14.10
N GLY A 39 -3.34 -2.77 14.94
CA GLY A 39 -2.25 -2.71 15.91
C GLY A 39 -1.82 -1.28 16.20
N GLN A 40 -0.63 -1.16 16.79
CA GLN A 40 -0.04 0.12 17.14
C GLN A 40 1.48 0.07 17.06
N TYR A 41 2.11 1.24 17.06
CA TYR A 41 3.54 1.35 17.29
C TYR A 41 3.83 1.41 18.79
N ILE A 42 4.92 0.78 19.18
CA ILE A 42 5.43 0.77 20.56
C ILE A 42 6.86 1.28 20.59
N LEU A 43 7.27 1.79 21.74
CA LEU A 43 8.67 2.17 21.96
C LEU A 43 9.56 0.92 21.97
N PRO A 44 10.78 1.01 21.42
CA PRO A 44 11.74 -0.07 21.50
C PRO A 44 12.19 -0.29 22.95
N PRO A 45 12.69 -1.49 23.29
CA PRO A 45 13.37 -1.70 24.55
C PRO A 45 14.53 -0.71 24.73
N PRO A 46 14.88 -0.36 26.00
CA PRO A 46 16.01 0.52 26.27
C PRO A 46 17.33 0.02 25.67
N PRO A 47 18.31 0.91 25.39
CA PRO A 47 19.64 0.48 24.95
C PRO A 47 20.23 -0.62 25.85
N PRO A 48 21.02 -1.58 25.30
CA PRO A 48 21.68 -1.54 23.99
C PRO A 48 20.87 -2.15 22.81
N PHE A 49 19.57 -2.33 22.92
CA PHE A 49 18.76 -2.85 21.83
C PHE A 49 18.71 -1.87 20.64
N LEU A 50 18.85 -2.40 19.43
CA LEU A 50 18.78 -1.67 18.16
C LEU A 50 17.75 -2.35 17.26
N PRO A 51 17.07 -1.58 16.36
CA PRO A 51 17.18 -0.13 16.18
C PRO A 51 16.46 0.68 17.26
N GLN A 52 16.95 1.89 17.53
CA GLN A 52 16.23 2.89 18.35
C GLN A 52 15.21 3.62 17.48
N ALA A 53 14.15 2.94 17.14
CA ALA A 53 13.04 3.45 16.32
C ALA A 53 11.74 2.86 16.83
N TRP A 54 10.62 3.50 16.53
CA TRP A 54 9.30 2.95 16.81
C TRP A 54 9.15 1.56 16.18
N LEU A 55 8.65 0.62 16.94
CA LEU A 55 8.42 -0.76 16.51
C LEU A 55 6.95 -0.98 16.21
N GLN A 56 6.64 -1.45 15.02
CA GLN A 56 5.30 -1.87 14.67
C GLN A 56 4.92 -3.12 15.49
N SER A 57 3.79 -3.08 16.17
CA SER A 57 3.23 -4.19 16.95
C SER A 57 1.83 -4.53 16.42
N PRO A 58 1.74 -5.32 15.35
CA PRO A 58 0.46 -5.74 14.80
C PRO A 58 -0.23 -6.72 15.75
N THR A 59 -1.54 -6.60 15.90
CA THR A 59 -2.37 -7.48 16.72
C THR A 59 -3.06 -8.55 15.89
N VAL A 60 -3.50 -8.19 14.68
CA VAL A 60 -4.14 -9.11 13.74
C VAL A 60 -3.96 -8.63 12.30
N LEU A 61 -3.88 -9.58 11.37
CA LEU A 61 -3.91 -9.35 9.93
C LEU A 61 -5.29 -9.73 9.40
N CYS A 62 -5.99 -8.77 8.82
CA CYS A 62 -7.35 -8.92 8.32
C CYS A 62 -7.39 -9.00 6.78
N PRO A 63 -8.32 -9.78 6.22
CA PRO A 63 -8.57 -9.77 4.78
C PRO A 63 -9.18 -8.42 4.37
N ASN A 64 -9.07 -8.09 3.07
CA ASN A 64 -9.85 -7.00 2.48
C ASN A 64 -11.34 -7.30 2.60
N GLU A 65 -12.14 -6.32 2.98
CA GLU A 65 -13.59 -6.46 3.09
C GLU A 65 -14.29 -6.38 1.73
N ASP A 66 -13.72 -5.67 0.75
CA ASP A 66 -14.19 -5.64 -0.64
C ASP A 66 -13.87 -6.95 -1.34
N LEU A 67 -14.70 -7.96 -1.15
CA LEU A 67 -14.47 -9.33 -1.63
C LEU A 67 -14.58 -9.45 -3.15
N ASN A 68 -15.42 -8.63 -3.76
CA ASN A 68 -15.65 -8.66 -5.21
C ASN A 68 -14.86 -7.57 -5.98
N SER A 69 -14.13 -6.71 -5.25
CA SER A 69 -13.31 -5.62 -5.80
C SER A 69 -14.11 -4.59 -6.62
N ASN A 70 -15.36 -4.30 -6.21
CA ASN A 70 -16.22 -3.34 -6.88
C ASN A 70 -16.19 -1.94 -6.23
N GLY A 71 -15.61 -1.80 -5.04
CA GLY A 71 -15.52 -0.56 -4.28
C GLY A 71 -16.83 -0.12 -3.63
N ILE A 72 -17.81 -0.99 -3.53
CA ILE A 72 -19.12 -0.74 -2.95
C ILE A 72 -19.30 -1.70 -1.77
N LEU A 73 -19.79 -1.19 -0.64
CA LEU A 73 -20.09 -2.03 0.51
C LEU A 73 -21.32 -2.88 0.23
N ASP A 74 -21.11 -4.14 -0.05
CA ASP A 74 -22.16 -5.12 -0.31
C ASP A 74 -22.55 -5.90 0.98
N PRO A 75 -23.74 -6.51 1.00
CA PRO A 75 -24.15 -7.33 2.15
C PRO A 75 -23.17 -8.48 2.44
N GLY A 76 -22.61 -8.49 3.65
CA GLY A 76 -21.66 -9.50 4.11
C GLY A 76 -20.18 -9.12 3.94
N GLU A 77 -19.88 -7.93 3.44
CA GLU A 77 -18.53 -7.42 3.30
C GLU A 77 -18.07 -6.62 4.53
N ASP A 78 -18.96 -5.94 5.23
CA ASP A 78 -18.67 -5.23 6.48
C ASP A 78 -18.48 -6.25 7.63
N ILE A 79 -17.28 -6.78 7.75
CA ILE A 79 -16.94 -7.83 8.72
C ILE A 79 -16.90 -7.26 10.15
N ASN A 80 -16.47 -6.00 10.27
CA ASN A 80 -16.31 -5.34 11.56
C ASN A 80 -17.53 -4.51 11.99
N GLY A 81 -18.51 -4.31 11.12
CA GLY A 81 -19.75 -3.60 11.40
C GLY A 81 -19.59 -2.08 11.51
N ASN A 82 -18.54 -1.50 10.92
CA ASN A 82 -18.28 -0.07 11.00
C ASN A 82 -18.95 0.75 9.86
N GLY A 83 -19.56 0.09 8.88
CA GLY A 83 -20.23 0.70 7.75
C GLY A 83 -19.29 1.20 6.66
N LEU A 84 -18.02 0.79 6.67
CA LEU A 84 -16.99 1.13 5.68
C LEU A 84 -16.40 -0.14 5.08
N LEU A 85 -15.79 -0.02 3.91
CA LEU A 85 -14.96 -1.08 3.34
C LEU A 85 -13.50 -0.89 3.79
N ASP A 86 -13.02 -1.67 4.72
CA ASP A 86 -11.62 -1.75 5.08
C ASP A 86 -10.92 -2.75 4.14
N SER A 87 -9.84 -2.44 3.54
CA SER A 87 -8.86 -1.35 3.50
C SER A 87 -9.00 -0.45 2.24
N LEU A 88 -10.21 -0.12 1.83
CA LEU A 88 -10.46 0.60 0.57
C LEU A 88 -10.11 2.11 0.65
N GLY A 89 -9.67 2.67 -0.49
CA GLY A 89 -9.71 4.12 -0.73
C GLY A 89 -8.53 4.94 -0.21
N HIS A 90 -7.53 4.33 0.44
CA HIS A 90 -6.41 5.07 1.02
C HIS A 90 -5.30 5.43 0.00
N SER A 91 -5.32 4.87 -1.21
CA SER A 91 -4.19 5.02 -2.16
C SER A 91 -4.68 5.29 -3.57
N THR A 92 -3.91 6.08 -4.30
CA THR A 92 -4.14 6.35 -5.72
C THR A 92 -2.89 6.09 -6.54
N VAL A 93 -3.05 5.79 -7.82
CA VAL A 93 -1.95 5.70 -8.79
C VAL A 93 -2.28 6.53 -10.03
N ASN A 94 -1.27 7.11 -10.68
CA ASN A 94 -1.47 7.64 -12.02
C ASN A 94 -1.81 6.49 -12.97
N THR A 95 -2.94 6.60 -13.67
CA THR A 95 -3.54 5.47 -14.39
C THR A 95 -2.78 5.07 -15.65
N THR A 96 -1.91 5.93 -16.20
CA THR A 96 -1.18 5.66 -17.44
C THR A 96 0.27 6.11 -17.36
N GLY A 97 1.16 5.30 -17.95
CA GLY A 97 2.54 5.64 -18.25
C GLY A 97 2.86 5.23 -19.70
N ILE A 98 3.84 5.87 -20.30
CA ILE A 98 4.36 5.53 -21.64
C ILE A 98 5.77 5.01 -21.47
N SER A 99 6.09 3.85 -22.07
CA SER A 99 7.42 3.28 -22.00
C SER A 99 8.41 4.10 -22.82
N ASP A 100 9.58 4.32 -22.26
CA ASP A 100 10.72 4.97 -22.92
C ASP A 100 11.48 4.03 -23.86
N ALA A 101 12.61 4.49 -24.39
CA ALA A 101 13.46 3.71 -25.30
C ALA A 101 14.02 2.42 -24.65
N SER A 102 14.05 2.33 -23.33
CA SER A 102 14.47 1.17 -22.55
C SER A 102 13.28 0.28 -22.18
N GLY A 103 12.08 0.57 -22.67
CA GLY A 103 10.85 -0.14 -22.33
C GLY A 103 10.29 0.22 -20.96
N VAL A 104 10.81 1.22 -20.26
CA VAL A 104 10.42 1.57 -18.89
C VAL A 104 9.25 2.55 -18.88
N ALA A 105 8.14 2.16 -18.27
CA ALA A 105 7.00 3.00 -17.94
C ALA A 105 6.96 3.26 -16.44
N GLN A 106 6.60 4.48 -16.03
CA GLN A 106 6.57 4.88 -14.61
C GLN A 106 5.16 5.06 -14.10
N GLY A 107 4.91 4.53 -12.89
CA GLY A 107 3.71 4.74 -12.11
C GLY A 107 4.05 5.32 -10.74
N THR A 108 3.30 6.31 -10.27
CA THR A 108 3.47 6.89 -8.94
C THR A 108 2.25 6.57 -8.07
N ILE A 109 2.49 5.87 -6.97
CA ILE A 109 1.47 5.63 -5.95
C ILE A 109 1.55 6.74 -4.92
N VAL A 110 0.39 7.28 -4.56
CA VAL A 110 0.23 8.29 -3.50
C VAL A 110 -0.69 7.73 -2.43
N TYR A 111 -0.27 7.80 -1.19
CA TYR A 111 -1.01 7.26 -0.05
C TYR A 111 -0.77 8.05 1.23
N PRO A 112 -1.73 8.03 2.18
CA PRO A 112 -1.59 8.71 3.47
C PRO A 112 -0.49 8.07 4.31
N LYS A 113 0.22 8.90 5.07
CA LYS A 113 1.28 8.44 5.98
C LYS A 113 0.78 7.51 7.08
N ASP A 114 -0.44 7.69 7.55
CA ASP A 114 -1.07 6.87 8.60
C ASP A 114 -1.48 5.48 8.13
N ALA A 115 -1.72 5.29 6.82
CA ALA A 115 -1.99 3.99 6.23
C ALA A 115 -0.70 3.20 5.89
N ALA A 116 0.47 3.87 5.90
CA ALA A 116 1.76 3.24 5.67
C ALA A 116 2.01 2.14 6.71
N THR A 117 2.58 1.03 6.27
CA THR A 117 2.89 -0.17 7.05
C THR A 117 1.66 -0.99 7.50
N TRP A 118 0.47 -0.43 7.43
CA TRP A 118 -0.76 -1.10 7.87
C TRP A 118 -1.58 -1.69 6.71
N SER A 119 -1.42 -1.16 5.49
CA SER A 119 -2.20 -1.55 4.31
C SER A 119 -1.35 -2.29 3.29
N GLU A 120 -1.87 -3.41 2.78
CA GLU A 120 -1.34 -4.14 1.63
C GLU A 120 -2.04 -3.69 0.36
N LEU A 121 -1.28 -3.52 -0.71
CA LEU A 121 -1.80 -3.21 -2.03
C LEU A 121 -1.30 -4.21 -3.06
N THR A 122 -2.07 -4.39 -4.12
CA THR A 122 -1.64 -5.05 -5.35
C THR A 122 -1.63 -4.01 -6.48
N LEU A 123 -0.44 -3.73 -7.01
CA LEU A 123 -0.26 -2.94 -8.22
C LEU A 123 -0.30 -3.89 -9.43
N VAL A 124 -1.13 -3.55 -10.40
CA VAL A 124 -1.22 -4.23 -11.68
C VAL A 124 -0.77 -3.27 -12.76
N ALA A 125 0.17 -3.69 -13.60
CA ALA A 125 0.61 -2.96 -14.79
C ALA A 125 0.26 -3.79 -16.03
N SER A 126 -0.51 -3.23 -16.95
CA SER A 126 -0.92 -3.89 -18.19
C SER A 126 -0.65 -3.03 -19.39
N SER A 127 -0.22 -3.63 -20.50
CA SER A 127 -0.05 -2.96 -21.78
C SER A 127 -0.77 -3.76 -22.86
N GLY A 128 -1.37 -3.10 -23.84
CA GLY A 128 -2.33 -3.65 -24.79
C GLY A 128 -1.98 -5.03 -25.36
N GLY A 129 -2.68 -6.06 -24.93
CA GLY A 129 -2.54 -7.46 -25.41
C GLY A 129 -1.43 -8.29 -24.73
N GLY A 130 -0.62 -7.69 -23.85
CA GLY A 130 0.41 -8.40 -23.09
C GLY A 130 -0.11 -9.05 -21.80
N THR A 131 0.70 -9.94 -21.21
CA THR A 131 0.43 -10.48 -19.87
C THR A 131 0.65 -9.37 -18.82
N PRO A 132 -0.34 -9.07 -17.97
CA PRO A 132 -0.16 -8.09 -16.90
C PRO A 132 0.91 -8.53 -15.91
N ALA A 133 1.72 -7.58 -15.45
CA ALA A 133 2.60 -7.77 -14.31
C ALA A 133 1.88 -7.34 -13.03
N THR A 134 2.08 -8.09 -11.94
CA THR A 134 1.48 -7.80 -10.64
C THR A 134 2.53 -7.77 -9.55
N ALA A 135 2.37 -6.87 -8.59
CA ALA A 135 3.19 -6.81 -7.38
C ALA A 135 2.28 -6.56 -6.17
N THR A 136 2.38 -7.43 -5.17
CA THR A 136 1.66 -7.27 -3.89
C THR A 136 2.65 -6.94 -2.80
N PHE A 137 2.38 -5.89 -2.02
CA PHE A 137 3.28 -5.37 -1.00
C PHE A 137 2.51 -4.57 0.05
N PHE A 138 3.06 -4.51 1.26
CA PHE A 138 2.64 -3.51 2.25
C PHE A 138 3.19 -2.14 1.88
N LEU A 139 2.41 -1.09 2.14
CA LEU A 139 2.86 0.28 1.97
C LEU A 139 4.02 0.58 2.92
N ASP A 140 5.04 1.29 2.44
CA ASP A 140 6.20 1.65 3.25
C ASP A 140 6.04 3.04 3.87
N GLY A 141 6.62 3.24 5.05
CA GLY A 141 6.86 4.56 5.61
C GLY A 141 8.33 5.00 5.43
N LEU A 142 8.59 6.30 5.56
CA LEU A 142 9.97 6.79 5.59
C LEU A 142 10.59 6.50 6.96
N ALA A 143 11.79 5.93 6.97
CA ALA A 143 12.49 5.59 8.22
C ALA A 143 12.66 6.79 9.17
N THR A 144 12.79 8.00 8.62
CA THR A 144 12.87 9.24 9.41
C THR A 144 11.63 9.54 10.24
N ASP A 145 10.46 9.13 9.78
CA ASP A 145 9.20 9.36 10.49
C ASP A 145 9.03 8.42 11.70
N TYR A 146 9.87 7.39 11.81
CA TYR A 146 9.83 6.39 12.89
C TYR A 146 11.06 6.44 13.80
N SER A 147 12.05 7.27 13.50
CA SER A 147 13.33 7.33 14.25
C SER A 147 13.31 8.27 15.44
N ASP A 148 12.40 9.24 15.49
CA ASP A 148 12.27 10.15 16.63
C ASP A 148 11.31 9.58 17.67
N LEU A 149 11.87 9.05 18.76
CA LEU A 149 11.08 8.45 19.85
C LEU A 149 10.31 9.46 20.72
N SER A 150 10.57 10.77 20.55
CA SER A 150 9.84 11.84 21.26
C SER A 150 8.54 12.25 20.55
N VAL A 151 8.38 11.85 19.30
CA VAL A 151 7.22 12.17 18.46
C VAL A 151 6.53 10.87 18.03
N ALA A 152 5.21 10.80 18.22
CA ALA A 152 4.46 9.64 17.75
C ALA A 152 4.53 9.55 16.21
N PRO A 153 4.81 8.37 15.64
CA PRO A 153 4.93 8.20 14.20
C PRO A 153 3.56 8.36 13.52
N PRO A 154 3.53 8.62 12.20
CA PRO A 154 2.31 8.53 11.43
C PRO A 154 1.68 7.13 11.58
N GLY A 155 0.37 7.07 11.79
CA GLY A 155 -0.30 5.80 12.03
C GLY A 155 0.16 5.12 13.33
N ALA A 156 0.47 5.89 14.39
CA ALA A 156 0.84 5.36 15.71
C ALA A 156 -0.14 4.30 16.22
N ILE A 157 -1.41 4.48 15.89
CA ILE A 157 -2.45 3.45 15.93
C ILE A 157 -2.87 3.20 14.48
N SER A 158 -3.01 1.95 14.10
CA SER A 158 -3.51 1.58 12.77
C SER A 158 -4.84 2.30 12.47
N PRO A 159 -5.04 2.85 11.27
CA PRO A 159 -6.32 3.44 10.88
C PRO A 159 -7.49 2.45 10.96
N PHE A 160 -7.19 1.15 10.96
CA PHE A 160 -8.17 0.06 11.10
C PHE A 160 -8.39 -0.36 12.57
N GLY A 161 -7.74 0.34 13.54
CA GLY A 161 -7.84 0.07 14.97
C GLY A 161 -6.72 -0.80 15.53
N ALA A 162 -6.72 -1.01 16.85
CA ALA A 162 -5.71 -1.78 17.57
C ALA A 162 -6.25 -3.11 18.16
N GLY A 163 -7.50 -3.45 17.89
CA GLY A 163 -8.12 -4.69 18.39
C GLY A 163 -7.50 -5.96 17.82
N GLY A 164 -7.57 -7.06 18.55
CA GLY A 164 -7.05 -8.37 18.14
C GLY A 164 -8.03 -9.21 17.30
N SER A 165 -9.08 -8.61 16.76
CA SER A 165 -10.08 -9.26 15.93
C SER A 165 -10.37 -8.44 14.69
N CYS A 166 -10.66 -9.12 13.57
CA CYS A 166 -11.11 -8.46 12.35
C CYS A 166 -12.60 -8.06 12.42
N ALA A 167 -13.35 -8.62 13.35
CA ALA A 167 -14.79 -8.42 13.50
C ALA A 167 -15.17 -7.28 14.48
N ASN A 168 -14.20 -6.47 14.92
CA ASN A 168 -14.45 -5.33 15.83
C ASN A 168 -13.29 -4.32 15.83
#